data_4ccb606010995dd66b6536aab6d3f681
#
_entry.id   4ccb606010995dd66b6536aab6d3f681
#
_cell.length_a   1.000
_cell.length_b   1.000
_cell.length_c   1.000
_cell.angle_alpha   90.00
_cell.angle_beta   90.00
_cell.angle_gamma   90.00
#
_symmetry.space_group_name_H-M   'P 1'
#
loop_
_entity.id
_entity.type
_entity.pdbx_description
1 polymer ?
#
loop_
_entity_poly.entity_id
_entity_poly.type
_entity_poly.pdbx_seq_one_letter_code
_entity_poly.pdbx_strand_id
1 'polypeptide(L)'
;MNTNLKKNLQDLIDEYKANKIIFWAEFKQTLGAFNKEEVRNRYTPVGLSEVVQEANGKMVADLNATCVVYNQSAKALVESAKKSIMPALLGQPNHPADYATRVSNALNFLDRETAESLTDDVAYSILKDFTGDFEQMKLFKRIVESKVGPMVVQDGNTTFPKTFGEYAKVDHLIQVFGEIDSIVENIFTHPKNNYGEGAVVAGVYYSAPDDSYTELANWATLLDLADIVDQAVPGSDA
;
A
#
# COMPACT_ATOMS: atom_id res chain seq x y z
N MET A 1 5.40 -17.46 8.82
CA MET A 1 4.30 -16.56 9.23
C MET A 1 3.56 -16.17 7.98
N ASN A 2 2.30 -16.48 7.82
CA ASN A 2 1.54 -16.08 6.64
C ASN A 2 0.85 -14.76 6.97
N THR A 3 1.21 -13.66 6.33
CA THR A 3 0.63 -12.34 6.63
C THR A 3 -0.77 -12.18 6.06
N ASN A 4 -1.10 -12.91 4.98
CA ASN A 4 -2.37 -12.78 4.24
C ASN A 4 -2.78 -11.31 3.99
N LEU A 5 -1.79 -10.43 3.75
CA LEU A 5 -2.05 -8.99 3.60
C LEU A 5 -3.01 -8.73 2.45
N LYS A 6 -2.79 -9.37 1.29
CA LYS A 6 -3.64 -9.25 0.11
C LYS A 6 -5.09 -9.62 0.44
N LYS A 7 -5.28 -10.78 1.09
CA LYS A 7 -6.62 -11.25 1.46
C LYS A 7 -7.32 -10.28 2.41
N ASN A 8 -6.62 -9.85 3.45
CA ASN A 8 -7.19 -8.94 4.45
C ASN A 8 -7.58 -7.58 3.83
N LEU A 9 -6.77 -7.06 2.90
CA LEU A 9 -7.09 -5.84 2.17
C LEU A 9 -8.26 -6.05 1.20
N GLN A 10 -8.34 -7.21 0.51
CA GLN A 10 -9.47 -7.55 -0.35
C GLN A 10 -10.77 -7.62 0.45
N ASP A 11 -10.77 -8.32 1.60
CA ASP A 11 -11.93 -8.42 2.47
C ASP A 11 -12.40 -7.03 2.94
N LEU A 12 -11.45 -6.13 3.27
CA LEU A 12 -11.73 -4.74 3.66
C LEU A 12 -12.36 -3.93 2.51
N ILE A 13 -11.86 -4.09 1.29
CA ILE A 13 -12.41 -3.43 0.08
C ILE A 13 -13.84 -3.92 -0.17
N ASP A 14 -14.08 -5.22 -0.07
CA ASP A 14 -15.39 -5.80 -0.34
C ASP A 14 -16.42 -5.37 0.73
N GLU A 15 -16.01 -5.28 1.99
CA GLU A 15 -16.83 -4.74 3.07
C GLU A 15 -17.17 -3.25 2.84
N TYR A 16 -16.20 -2.43 2.43
CA TYR A 16 -16.43 -1.03 2.10
C TYR A 16 -17.45 -0.88 0.96
N LYS A 17 -17.31 -1.68 -0.13
CA LYS A 17 -18.27 -1.68 -1.24
C LYS A 17 -19.68 -2.05 -0.77
N ALA A 18 -19.80 -3.07 0.06
CA ALA A 18 -21.10 -3.48 0.61
C ALA A 18 -21.74 -2.35 1.43
N ASN A 19 -20.97 -1.66 2.26
CA ASN A 19 -21.45 -0.53 3.04
C ASN A 19 -21.92 0.65 2.17
N LYS A 20 -21.22 0.97 1.09
CA LYS A 20 -21.68 2.00 0.14
C LYS A 20 -23.06 1.68 -0.44
N ILE A 21 -23.31 0.41 -0.78
CA ILE A 21 -24.61 -0.05 -1.30
C ILE A 21 -25.70 0.13 -0.24
N ILE A 22 -25.41 -0.20 1.03
CA ILE A 22 -26.37 -0.04 2.14
C ILE A 22 -26.72 1.44 2.33
N PHE A 23 -25.72 2.33 2.43
CA PHE A 23 -25.95 3.77 2.57
C PHE A 23 -26.79 4.33 1.42
N TRP A 24 -26.54 3.91 0.19
CA TRP A 24 -27.33 4.33 -0.95
C TRP A 24 -28.77 3.81 -0.90
N ALA A 25 -28.97 2.56 -0.49
CA ALA A 25 -30.30 1.98 -0.34
C ALA A 25 -31.13 2.73 0.71
N GLU A 26 -30.54 3.05 1.86
CA GLU A 26 -31.18 3.83 2.94
C GLU A 26 -31.51 5.26 2.47
N PHE A 27 -30.62 5.91 1.75
CA PHE A 27 -30.85 7.22 1.18
C PHE A 27 -31.97 7.21 0.15
N LYS A 28 -32.00 6.22 -0.79
CA LYS A 28 -33.09 6.03 -1.75
C LYS A 28 -34.44 5.83 -1.04
N GLN A 29 -34.47 5.08 0.04
CA GLN A 29 -35.67 4.88 0.84
C GLN A 29 -36.16 6.21 1.45
N THR A 30 -35.25 7.02 1.99
CA THR A 30 -35.54 8.36 2.53
C THR A 30 -36.07 9.27 1.42
N LEU A 31 -35.42 9.32 0.26
CA LEU A 31 -35.88 10.10 -0.90
C LEU A 31 -37.27 9.65 -1.40
N GLY A 32 -37.52 8.33 -1.39
CA GLY A 32 -38.82 7.76 -1.79
C GLY A 32 -39.97 8.24 -0.88
N ALA A 33 -39.69 8.47 0.40
CA ALA A 33 -40.67 9.04 1.31
C ALA A 33 -41.08 10.47 0.91
N PHE A 34 -40.12 11.29 0.45
CA PHE A 34 -40.41 12.66 -0.02
C PHE A 34 -41.14 12.74 -1.37
N ASN A 35 -41.14 11.65 -2.15
CA ASN A 35 -41.90 11.58 -3.40
C ASN A 35 -43.40 11.28 -3.20
N LYS A 36 -43.82 10.84 -1.99
CA LYS A 36 -45.22 10.58 -1.69
C LYS A 36 -46.00 11.91 -1.61
N GLU A 37 -47.15 11.95 -2.27
CA GLU A 37 -47.98 13.16 -2.35
C GLU A 37 -48.36 13.72 -0.97
N GLU A 38 -48.69 12.86 -0.02
CA GLU A 38 -49.00 13.23 1.35
C GLU A 38 -47.85 13.96 2.08
N VAL A 39 -46.61 13.59 1.76
CA VAL A 39 -45.42 14.22 2.34
C VAL A 39 -45.13 15.52 1.62
N ARG A 40 -45.15 15.51 0.27
CA ARG A 40 -44.94 16.72 -0.54
C ARG A 40 -45.87 17.85 -0.20
N ASN A 41 -47.16 17.55 0.06
CA ASN A 41 -48.18 18.55 0.41
C ASN A 41 -47.98 19.20 1.81
N ARG A 42 -47.06 18.64 2.62
CA ARG A 42 -46.71 19.21 3.94
C ARG A 42 -45.62 20.28 3.86
N TYR A 43 -44.93 20.37 2.75
CA TYR A 43 -43.80 21.29 2.56
C TYR A 43 -44.08 22.28 1.44
N THR A 44 -43.52 23.47 1.55
CA THR A 44 -43.36 24.36 0.40
C THR A 44 -42.27 23.75 -0.52
N PRO A 45 -42.20 24.10 -1.81
CA PRO A 45 -41.15 23.64 -2.69
C PRO A 45 -39.75 23.91 -2.13
N VAL A 46 -39.52 25.05 -1.50
CA VAL A 46 -38.27 25.43 -0.86
C VAL A 46 -37.98 24.54 0.35
N GLY A 47 -38.94 24.39 1.26
CA GLY A 47 -38.80 23.53 2.44
C GLY A 47 -38.56 22.07 2.10
N LEU A 48 -39.18 21.54 1.02
CA LEU A 48 -38.87 20.18 0.54
C LEU A 48 -37.43 20.07 0.06
N SER A 49 -36.95 21.05 -0.70
CA SER A 49 -35.55 21.08 -1.15
C SER A 49 -34.55 21.12 0.01
N GLU A 50 -34.84 21.91 1.04
CA GLU A 50 -33.98 22.01 2.24
C GLU A 50 -33.86 20.67 2.98
N VAL A 51 -35.00 20.00 3.22
CA VAL A 51 -35.01 18.69 3.93
C VAL A 51 -34.31 17.61 3.12
N VAL A 52 -34.46 17.60 1.79
CA VAL A 52 -33.75 16.65 0.93
C VAL A 52 -32.25 16.95 0.91
N GLN A 53 -31.85 18.22 0.88
CA GLN A 53 -30.46 18.61 0.99
C GLN A 53 -29.83 18.23 2.33
N GLU A 54 -30.56 18.36 3.42
CA GLU A 54 -30.13 17.93 4.75
C GLU A 54 -29.93 16.41 4.79
N ALA A 55 -30.87 15.63 4.25
CA ALA A 55 -30.72 14.16 4.15
C ALA A 55 -29.52 13.75 3.30
N ASN A 56 -29.29 14.44 2.18
CA ASN A 56 -28.10 14.21 1.36
C ASN A 56 -26.80 14.60 2.09
N GLY A 57 -26.80 15.72 2.78
CA GLY A 57 -25.67 16.16 3.61
C GLY A 57 -25.30 15.14 4.68
N LYS A 58 -26.30 14.55 5.34
CA LYS A 58 -26.10 13.48 6.31
C LYS A 58 -25.49 12.23 5.67
N MET A 59 -26.04 11.74 4.55
CA MET A 59 -25.49 10.59 3.84
C MET A 59 -24.02 10.82 3.47
N VAL A 60 -23.69 11.99 2.93
CA VAL A 60 -22.30 12.35 2.56
C VAL A 60 -21.39 12.39 3.79
N ALA A 61 -21.86 12.91 4.91
CA ALA A 61 -21.10 12.94 6.15
C ALA A 61 -20.84 11.52 6.70
N ASP A 62 -21.84 10.65 6.67
CA ASP A 62 -21.72 9.26 7.10
C ASP A 62 -20.76 8.47 6.20
N LEU A 63 -20.82 8.68 4.88
CA LEU A 63 -19.85 8.09 3.93
C LEU A 63 -18.42 8.58 4.19
N ASN A 64 -18.22 9.88 4.43
CA ASN A 64 -16.90 10.43 4.76
C ASN A 64 -16.35 9.83 6.05
N ALA A 65 -17.16 9.71 7.09
CA ALA A 65 -16.76 9.08 8.35
C ALA A 65 -16.37 7.62 8.12
N THR A 66 -17.13 6.90 7.29
CA THR A 66 -16.83 5.53 6.90
C THR A 66 -15.50 5.44 6.16
N CYS A 67 -15.22 6.29 5.18
CA CYS A 67 -13.92 6.34 4.48
C CYS A 67 -12.75 6.50 5.45
N VAL A 68 -12.89 7.38 6.46
CA VAL A 68 -11.84 7.58 7.48
C VAL A 68 -11.55 6.28 8.24
N VAL A 69 -12.59 5.57 8.67
CA VAL A 69 -12.44 4.29 9.40
C VAL A 69 -11.76 3.23 8.53
N TYR A 70 -12.18 3.08 7.28
CA TYR A 70 -11.58 2.09 6.37
C TYR A 70 -10.14 2.43 5.99
N ASN A 71 -9.80 3.71 5.77
CA ASN A 71 -8.42 4.15 5.56
C ASN A 71 -7.54 3.85 6.78
N GLN A 72 -8.03 4.06 7.99
CA GLN A 72 -7.31 3.71 9.22
C GLN A 72 -7.12 2.20 9.35
N SER A 73 -8.13 1.41 9.01
CA SER A 73 -8.05 -0.05 9.04
C SER A 73 -7.03 -0.58 8.03
N ALA A 74 -7.01 -0.05 6.81
CA ALA A 74 -6.01 -0.40 5.80
C ALA A 74 -4.59 -0.09 6.29
N LYS A 75 -4.36 1.11 6.83
CA LYS A 75 -3.07 1.48 7.45
C LYS A 75 -2.65 0.51 8.56
N ALA A 76 -3.58 0.14 9.43
CA ALA A 76 -3.30 -0.80 10.52
C ALA A 76 -2.90 -2.19 10.01
N LEU A 77 -3.53 -2.69 8.95
CA LEU A 77 -3.16 -3.96 8.31
C LEU A 77 -1.74 -3.91 7.74
N VAL A 78 -1.40 -2.84 7.03
CA VAL A 78 -0.05 -2.64 6.45
C VAL A 78 1.00 -2.53 7.54
N GLU A 79 0.77 -1.73 8.57
CA GLU A 79 1.69 -1.60 9.71
C GLU A 79 1.88 -2.92 10.46
N SER A 80 0.83 -3.73 10.59
CA SER A 80 0.93 -5.07 11.19
C SER A 80 1.81 -5.99 10.34
N ALA A 81 1.66 -5.97 9.02
CA ALA A 81 2.49 -6.72 8.09
C ALA A 81 3.96 -6.28 8.17
N LYS A 82 4.24 -4.99 8.15
CA LYS A 82 5.60 -4.44 8.33
C LYS A 82 6.24 -4.92 9.62
N LYS A 83 5.55 -4.79 10.75
CA LYS A 83 6.05 -5.23 12.07
C LYS A 83 6.34 -6.71 12.12
N SER A 84 5.62 -7.51 11.35
CA SER A 84 5.83 -8.96 11.27
C SER A 84 7.02 -9.34 10.39
N ILE A 85 7.20 -8.66 9.27
CA ILE A 85 8.15 -9.04 8.21
C ILE A 85 9.50 -8.38 8.39
N MET A 86 9.52 -7.05 8.59
CA MET A 86 10.75 -6.26 8.56
C MET A 86 11.80 -6.69 9.59
N PRO A 87 11.47 -7.04 10.84
CA PRO A 87 12.48 -7.51 11.79
C PRO A 87 13.15 -8.81 11.38
N ALA A 88 12.42 -9.69 10.68
CA ALA A 88 12.96 -10.96 10.19
C ALA A 88 13.89 -10.76 8.97
N LEU A 89 13.60 -9.75 8.13
CA LEU A 89 14.37 -9.45 6.93
C LEU A 89 15.60 -8.59 7.22
N LEU A 90 15.45 -7.58 8.06
CA LEU A 90 16.56 -6.68 8.39
C LEU A 90 17.56 -7.31 9.36
N GLY A 91 17.13 -8.30 10.15
CA GLY A 91 17.93 -8.93 11.18
C GLY A 91 18.40 -7.92 12.24
N GLN A 92 18.81 -8.42 13.40
CA GLN A 92 19.76 -7.70 14.27
C GLN A 92 21.03 -8.53 14.25
N PRO A 93 21.99 -8.18 13.40
CA PRO A 93 23.22 -8.96 13.33
C PRO A 93 23.92 -8.90 14.70
N ASN A 94 24.12 -10.07 15.29
CA ASN A 94 24.94 -10.18 16.49
C ASN A 94 26.40 -10.06 16.03
N HIS A 95 26.91 -8.83 16.07
CA HIS A 95 28.25 -8.55 15.59
C HIS A 95 29.31 -9.19 16.49
N PRO A 96 30.20 -10.03 15.98
CA PRO A 96 31.34 -10.54 16.74
C PRO A 96 32.27 -9.39 17.14
N ALA A 97 33.10 -9.62 18.16
CA ALA A 97 33.98 -8.58 18.72
C ALA A 97 34.97 -7.99 17.69
N ASP A 98 35.31 -8.75 16.65
CA ASP A 98 36.21 -8.36 15.56
C ASP A 98 35.47 -7.78 14.33
N TYR A 99 34.14 -7.52 14.42
CA TYR A 99 33.34 -7.08 13.29
C TYR A 99 33.85 -5.80 12.63
N ALA A 100 34.19 -4.79 13.43
CA ALA A 100 34.74 -3.53 12.90
C ALA A 100 36.05 -3.74 12.14
N THR A 101 36.88 -4.67 12.60
CA THR A 101 38.14 -5.03 11.90
C THR A 101 37.84 -5.73 10.58
N ARG A 102 36.88 -6.64 10.55
CA ARG A 102 36.44 -7.30 9.32
C ARG A 102 35.88 -6.31 8.31
N VAL A 103 35.03 -5.36 8.74
CA VAL A 103 34.53 -4.27 7.89
C VAL A 103 35.69 -3.47 7.29
N SER A 104 36.65 -3.05 8.14
CA SER A 104 37.82 -2.29 7.68
C SER A 104 38.64 -3.08 6.67
N ASN A 105 38.86 -4.39 6.87
CA ASN A 105 39.56 -5.23 5.94
C ASN A 105 38.78 -5.36 4.61
N ALA A 106 37.47 -5.57 4.65
CA ALA A 106 36.63 -5.63 3.45
C ALA A 106 36.70 -4.32 2.64
N LEU A 107 36.66 -3.17 3.31
CA LEU A 107 36.83 -1.85 2.68
C LEU A 107 38.19 -1.74 2.00
N ASN A 108 39.27 -2.13 2.70
CA ASN A 108 40.62 -2.11 2.13
C ASN A 108 40.78 -3.05 0.93
N PHE A 109 40.13 -4.21 0.93
CA PHE A 109 40.14 -5.11 -0.24
C PHE A 109 39.35 -4.51 -1.40
N LEU A 110 38.14 -4.03 -1.16
CA LEU A 110 37.35 -3.36 -2.19
C LEU A 110 38.09 -2.16 -2.79
N ASP A 111 38.81 -1.38 -1.96
CA ASP A 111 39.55 -0.20 -2.44
C ASP A 111 40.66 -0.54 -3.43
N ARG A 112 41.28 -1.71 -3.29
CA ARG A 112 42.33 -2.18 -4.17
C ARG A 112 41.84 -2.71 -5.52
N GLU A 113 40.57 -3.07 -5.61
CA GLU A 113 39.97 -3.58 -6.85
C GLU A 113 39.70 -2.43 -7.83
N THR A 114 39.98 -2.73 -9.12
CA THR A 114 39.57 -1.84 -10.23
C THR A 114 38.18 -2.18 -10.73
N ALA A 115 37.59 -1.33 -11.59
CA ALA A 115 36.29 -1.61 -12.19
C ALA A 115 36.28 -2.93 -12.98
N GLU A 116 37.41 -3.25 -13.66
CA GLU A 116 37.56 -4.46 -14.48
C GLU A 116 37.73 -5.73 -13.64
N SER A 117 38.38 -5.62 -12.46
CA SER A 117 38.64 -6.77 -11.57
C SER A 117 37.47 -7.05 -10.63
N LEU A 118 36.65 -6.06 -10.32
CA LEU A 118 35.54 -6.16 -9.36
C LEU A 118 34.30 -6.83 -9.98
N THR A 119 34.38 -8.14 -10.15
CA THR A 119 33.28 -8.99 -10.58
C THR A 119 32.38 -9.38 -9.39
N ASP A 120 31.19 -9.92 -9.66
CA ASP A 120 30.30 -10.42 -8.60
C ASP A 120 30.95 -11.52 -7.74
N ASP A 121 31.74 -12.41 -8.35
CA ASP A 121 32.50 -13.45 -7.63
C ASP A 121 33.56 -12.87 -6.70
N VAL A 122 34.29 -11.84 -7.14
CA VAL A 122 35.28 -11.13 -6.33
C VAL A 122 34.61 -10.39 -5.19
N ALA A 123 33.57 -9.61 -5.48
CA ALA A 123 32.76 -8.89 -4.47
C ALA A 123 32.20 -9.87 -3.44
N TYR A 124 31.62 -10.99 -3.88
CA TYR A 124 31.10 -12.01 -2.98
C TYR A 124 32.16 -12.61 -2.07
N SER A 125 33.34 -12.90 -2.61
CA SER A 125 34.44 -13.44 -1.80
C SER A 125 34.89 -12.52 -0.67
N ILE A 126 34.75 -11.19 -0.87
CA ILE A 126 35.10 -10.16 0.12
C ILE A 126 33.93 -9.93 1.11
N LEU A 127 32.68 -9.97 0.62
CA LEU A 127 31.51 -9.47 1.36
C LEU A 127 30.58 -10.56 1.91
N LYS A 128 30.79 -11.83 1.62
CA LYS A 128 29.91 -12.95 2.00
C LYS A 128 29.58 -13.02 3.50
N ASP A 129 30.50 -12.59 4.35
CA ASP A 129 30.31 -12.60 5.82
C ASP A 129 29.38 -11.49 6.30
N PHE A 130 28.99 -10.56 5.42
CA PHE A 130 28.14 -9.40 5.72
C PHE A 130 26.76 -9.48 5.07
N THR A 131 26.47 -10.51 4.27
CA THR A 131 25.22 -10.60 3.48
C THR A 131 23.94 -10.57 4.33
N GLY A 132 24.02 -10.92 5.62
CA GLY A 132 22.91 -10.82 6.57
C GLY A 132 22.77 -9.45 7.28
N ASP A 133 23.67 -8.50 7.00
CA ASP A 133 23.65 -7.16 7.57
C ASP A 133 23.22 -6.13 6.51
N PHE A 134 21.92 -5.81 6.51
CA PHE A 134 21.35 -4.92 5.50
C PHE A 134 22.01 -3.55 5.46
N GLU A 135 22.25 -2.92 6.61
CA GLU A 135 22.84 -1.57 6.67
C GLU A 135 24.29 -1.58 6.22
N GLN A 136 25.04 -2.62 6.58
CA GLN A 136 26.42 -2.77 6.13
C GLN A 136 26.49 -3.06 4.63
N MET A 137 25.61 -3.92 4.12
CA MET A 137 25.52 -4.21 2.69
C MET A 137 25.11 -2.98 1.87
N LYS A 138 24.26 -2.11 2.39
CA LYS A 138 23.92 -0.82 1.79
C LYS A 138 25.14 0.10 1.62
N LEU A 139 26.03 0.11 2.62
CA LEU A 139 27.28 0.86 2.54
C LEU A 139 28.20 0.26 1.47
N PHE A 140 28.40 -1.06 1.48
CA PHE A 140 29.25 -1.75 0.51
C PHE A 140 28.71 -1.60 -0.92
N LYS A 141 27.40 -1.66 -1.11
CA LYS A 141 26.76 -1.40 -2.41
C LYS A 141 27.21 -0.06 -3.00
N ARG A 142 27.13 1.02 -2.21
CA ARG A 142 27.56 2.35 -2.66
C ARG A 142 29.03 2.39 -3.07
N ILE A 143 29.89 1.67 -2.35
CA ILE A 143 31.31 1.62 -2.65
C ILE A 143 31.55 0.84 -3.96
N VAL A 144 30.90 -0.30 -4.13
CA VAL A 144 30.99 -1.09 -5.37
C VAL A 144 30.45 -0.26 -6.55
N GLU A 145 29.30 0.38 -6.40
CA GLU A 145 28.72 1.26 -7.43
C GLU A 145 29.63 2.43 -7.81
N SER A 146 30.40 2.98 -6.87
CA SER A 146 31.34 4.06 -7.17
C SER A 146 32.47 3.62 -8.10
N LYS A 147 32.72 2.31 -8.20
CA LYS A 147 33.76 1.71 -9.04
C LYS A 147 33.22 1.18 -10.37
N VAL A 148 32.16 0.39 -10.31
CA VAL A 148 31.62 -0.31 -11.50
C VAL A 148 30.46 0.44 -12.18
N GLY A 149 29.99 1.53 -11.58
CA GLY A 149 28.79 2.25 -12.00
C GLY A 149 27.52 1.74 -11.29
N PRO A 150 26.38 2.41 -11.51
CA PRO A 150 25.13 2.07 -10.86
C PRO A 150 24.73 0.62 -11.11
N MET A 151 24.43 -0.12 -10.05
CA MET A 151 23.86 -1.46 -10.16
C MET A 151 22.36 -1.32 -10.44
N VAL A 152 21.93 -1.88 -11.57
CA VAL A 152 20.50 -1.93 -11.89
C VAL A 152 19.86 -2.91 -10.92
N VAL A 153 18.91 -2.40 -10.14
CA VAL A 153 18.02 -3.22 -9.31
C VAL A 153 16.63 -3.13 -9.93
N GLN A 154 16.12 -4.25 -10.40
CA GLN A 154 14.78 -4.34 -10.95
C GLN A 154 14.08 -5.56 -10.35
N ASP A 155 12.91 -5.34 -9.74
CA ASP A 155 12.07 -6.39 -9.13
C ASP A 155 12.85 -7.30 -8.17
N GLY A 156 13.73 -6.70 -7.34
CA GLY A 156 14.57 -7.44 -6.40
C GLY A 156 15.77 -8.16 -7.01
N ASN A 157 16.04 -7.98 -8.32
CA ASN A 157 17.21 -8.52 -8.99
C ASN A 157 18.31 -7.46 -9.14
N THR A 158 19.57 -7.88 -9.22
CA THR A 158 20.74 -7.00 -9.35
C THR A 158 21.75 -7.58 -10.31
N THR A 159 22.63 -6.71 -10.85
CA THR A 159 23.76 -7.13 -11.67
C THR A 159 24.85 -7.88 -10.87
N PHE A 160 24.78 -7.85 -9.54
CA PHE A 160 25.64 -8.60 -8.62
C PHE A 160 24.79 -9.57 -7.78
N PRO A 161 24.17 -10.61 -8.38
CA PRO A 161 23.17 -11.45 -7.71
C PRO A 161 23.75 -12.29 -6.57
N LYS A 162 25.01 -12.73 -6.62
CA LYS A 162 25.63 -13.48 -5.54
C LYS A 162 25.90 -12.61 -4.32
N THR A 163 26.35 -11.37 -4.53
CA THR A 163 26.76 -10.46 -3.47
C THR A 163 25.58 -9.70 -2.90
N PHE A 164 24.73 -9.14 -3.75
CA PHE A 164 23.68 -8.22 -3.34
C PHE A 164 22.25 -8.74 -3.61
N GLY A 165 22.09 -10.02 -3.99
CA GLY A 165 20.76 -10.56 -4.30
C GLY A 165 19.81 -10.51 -3.12
N GLU A 166 20.23 -10.92 -1.91
CA GLU A 166 19.38 -10.83 -0.72
C GLU A 166 19.15 -9.38 -0.31
N TYR A 167 20.16 -8.53 -0.38
CA TYR A 167 19.99 -7.09 -0.15
C TYR A 167 18.96 -6.48 -1.11
N ALA A 168 19.03 -6.79 -2.40
CA ALA A 168 18.14 -6.27 -3.41
C ALA A 168 16.67 -6.68 -3.18
N LYS A 169 16.42 -7.90 -2.72
CA LYS A 169 15.07 -8.37 -2.34
C LYS A 169 14.52 -7.57 -1.16
N VAL A 170 15.32 -7.35 -0.13
CA VAL A 170 14.90 -6.56 1.04
C VAL A 170 14.67 -5.09 0.67
N ASP A 171 15.57 -4.50 -0.12
CA ASP A 171 15.46 -3.12 -0.60
C ASP A 171 14.19 -2.94 -1.47
N HIS A 172 13.90 -3.89 -2.34
CA HIS A 172 12.65 -3.91 -3.13
C HIS A 172 11.41 -3.97 -2.23
N LEU A 173 11.39 -4.82 -1.21
CA LEU A 173 10.26 -4.87 -0.27
C LEU A 173 10.07 -3.57 0.51
N ILE A 174 11.16 -2.89 0.89
CA ILE A 174 11.08 -1.57 1.52
C ILE A 174 10.40 -0.57 0.57
N GLN A 175 10.75 -0.60 -0.73
CA GLN A 175 10.14 0.25 -1.74
C GLN A 175 8.65 -0.10 -1.92
N VAL A 176 8.31 -1.37 -2.04
CA VAL A 176 6.92 -1.85 -2.13
C VAL A 176 6.08 -1.37 -0.94
N PHE A 177 6.61 -1.47 0.28
CA PHE A 177 5.91 -0.92 1.44
C PHE A 177 5.76 0.60 1.40
N GLY A 178 6.74 1.32 0.85
CA GLY A 178 6.64 2.77 0.65
C GLY A 178 5.53 3.14 -0.35
N GLU A 179 5.38 2.38 -1.43
CA GLU A 179 4.30 2.55 -2.40
C GLU A 179 2.93 2.23 -1.78
N ILE A 180 2.83 1.11 -1.06
CA ILE A 180 1.62 0.74 -0.31
C ILE A 180 1.22 1.87 0.65
N ASP A 181 2.15 2.43 1.42
CA ASP A 181 1.86 3.53 2.35
C ASP A 181 1.26 4.74 1.64
N SER A 182 1.81 5.10 0.49
CA SER A 182 1.30 6.21 -0.33
C SER A 182 -0.12 5.97 -0.80
N ILE A 183 -0.45 4.73 -1.19
CA ILE A 183 -1.78 4.36 -1.68
C ILE A 183 -2.80 4.33 -0.53
N VAL A 184 -2.47 3.70 0.60
CA VAL A 184 -3.44 3.52 1.71
C VAL A 184 -3.78 4.80 2.46
N GLU A 185 -3.08 5.92 2.19
CA GLU A 185 -3.42 7.21 2.81
C GLU A 185 -4.85 7.64 2.53
N ASN A 186 -5.32 7.44 1.29
CA ASN A 186 -6.64 7.85 0.82
C ASN A 186 -7.21 6.85 -0.19
N ILE A 187 -7.16 5.56 0.15
CA ILE A 187 -7.59 4.50 -0.76
C ILE A 187 -9.11 4.36 -0.82
N PHE A 188 -9.79 4.70 0.28
CA PHE A 188 -11.25 4.73 0.34
C PHE A 188 -11.73 6.17 0.24
N THR A 189 -12.52 6.43 -0.81
CA THR A 189 -13.13 7.72 -1.09
C THR A 189 -14.61 7.50 -1.42
N HIS A 190 -15.39 8.58 -1.55
CA HIS A 190 -16.75 8.51 -2.04
C HIS A 190 -16.92 9.51 -3.20
N PRO A 191 -16.32 9.23 -4.35
CA PRO A 191 -16.43 10.12 -5.48
C PRO A 191 -17.89 10.23 -5.91
N LYS A 192 -18.30 11.44 -6.26
CA LYS A 192 -19.62 11.67 -6.86
C LYS A 192 -19.59 11.16 -8.29
N ASN A 193 -20.41 10.19 -8.60
CA ASN A 193 -20.63 9.79 -9.99
C ASN A 193 -21.70 10.70 -10.62
N ASN A 194 -21.32 11.46 -11.63
CA ASN A 194 -22.24 12.33 -12.35
C ASN A 194 -23.01 11.61 -13.46
N TYR A 195 -22.68 10.34 -13.75
CA TYR A 195 -23.18 9.59 -14.93
C TYR A 195 -23.79 8.22 -14.58
N GLY A 196 -23.79 7.84 -13.31
CA GLY A 196 -24.26 6.53 -12.88
C GLY A 196 -25.74 6.50 -12.44
N GLU A 197 -26.09 5.47 -11.69
CA GLU A 197 -27.40 5.33 -11.06
C GLU A 197 -27.70 6.54 -10.17
N GLY A 198 -28.92 7.04 -10.22
CA GLY A 198 -29.35 8.19 -9.43
C GLY A 198 -30.82 8.20 -9.15
N ALA A 199 -31.25 9.17 -8.35
CA ALA A 199 -32.64 9.41 -8.04
C ALA A 199 -32.99 10.89 -8.21
N VAL A 200 -34.18 11.18 -8.74
CA VAL A 200 -34.69 12.55 -8.86
C VAL A 200 -35.70 12.80 -7.78
N VAL A 201 -35.51 13.84 -6.99
CA VAL A 201 -36.45 14.28 -5.96
C VAL A 201 -36.61 15.79 -6.06
N ALA A 202 -37.85 16.26 -6.09
CA ALA A 202 -38.17 17.69 -6.24
C ALA A 202 -37.44 18.36 -7.44
N GLY A 203 -37.18 17.62 -8.52
CA GLY A 203 -36.48 18.13 -9.71
C GLY A 203 -34.95 18.18 -9.60
N VAL A 204 -34.35 17.74 -8.50
CA VAL A 204 -32.91 17.67 -8.30
C VAL A 204 -32.45 16.23 -8.45
N TYR A 205 -31.39 16.01 -9.24
CA TYR A 205 -30.77 14.71 -9.41
C TYR A 205 -29.70 14.47 -8.33
N TYR A 206 -29.79 13.31 -7.68
CA TYR A 206 -28.83 12.81 -6.69
C TYR A 206 -28.18 11.55 -7.25
N SER A 207 -26.86 11.56 -7.40
CA SER A 207 -26.11 10.41 -7.89
C SER A 207 -25.80 9.41 -6.78
N ALA A 208 -25.78 8.13 -7.14
CA ALA A 208 -25.26 7.08 -6.27
C ALA A 208 -23.76 7.30 -5.97
N PRO A 209 -23.28 6.92 -4.78
CA PRO A 209 -21.85 6.79 -4.56
C PRO A 209 -21.37 5.56 -5.36
N ASP A 210 -20.47 5.81 -6.31
CA ASP A 210 -19.90 4.76 -7.16
C ASP A 210 -18.38 4.79 -7.05
N ASP A 211 -17.73 3.69 -7.47
CA ASP A 211 -16.28 3.62 -7.48
C ASP A 211 -15.75 4.42 -8.66
N SER A 212 -14.81 5.35 -8.41
CA SER A 212 -14.13 6.05 -9.50
C SER A 212 -13.13 5.12 -10.18
N TYR A 213 -12.80 5.43 -11.44
CA TYR A 213 -11.74 4.72 -12.14
C TYR A 213 -10.41 4.73 -11.37
N THR A 214 -10.07 5.88 -10.76
CA THR A 214 -8.86 6.03 -9.94
C THR A 214 -8.91 5.14 -8.70
N GLU A 215 -10.06 5.07 -8.02
CA GLU A 215 -10.24 4.22 -6.83
C GLU A 215 -10.07 2.74 -7.18
N LEU A 216 -10.71 2.28 -8.26
CA LEU A 216 -10.56 0.90 -8.74
C LEU A 216 -9.12 0.57 -9.13
N ALA A 217 -8.42 1.49 -9.82
CA ALA A 217 -7.02 1.32 -10.18
C ALA A 217 -6.11 1.26 -8.94
N ASN A 218 -6.35 2.10 -7.93
CA ASN A 218 -5.60 2.09 -6.68
C ASN A 218 -5.82 0.79 -5.91
N TRP A 219 -7.05 0.25 -5.86
CA TRP A 219 -7.31 -1.04 -5.21
C TRP A 219 -6.58 -2.18 -5.91
N ALA A 220 -6.62 -2.22 -7.26
CA ALA A 220 -5.89 -3.24 -8.02
C ALA A 220 -4.38 -3.16 -7.73
N THR A 221 -3.78 -1.97 -7.83
CA THR A 221 -2.36 -1.76 -7.54
C THR A 221 -2.00 -2.15 -6.11
N LEU A 222 -2.82 -1.78 -5.12
CA LEU A 222 -2.59 -2.16 -3.72
C LEU A 222 -2.59 -3.68 -3.52
N LEU A 223 -3.52 -4.38 -4.17
CA LEU A 223 -3.61 -5.84 -4.05
C LEU A 223 -2.44 -6.55 -4.75
N ASP A 224 -1.96 -6.01 -5.87
CA ASP A 224 -0.76 -6.54 -6.55
C ASP A 224 0.49 -6.34 -5.69
N LEU A 225 0.67 -5.15 -5.10
CA LEU A 225 1.79 -4.88 -4.17
C LEU A 225 1.71 -5.75 -2.91
N ALA A 226 0.51 -5.96 -2.36
CA ALA A 226 0.30 -6.83 -1.20
C ALA A 226 0.62 -8.30 -1.51
N ASP A 227 0.38 -8.74 -2.74
CA ASP A 227 0.77 -10.08 -3.21
C ASP A 227 2.29 -10.26 -3.19
N ILE A 228 3.05 -9.26 -3.64
CA ILE A 228 4.52 -9.26 -3.58
C ILE A 228 4.98 -9.40 -2.12
N VAL A 229 4.34 -8.69 -1.19
CA VAL A 229 4.65 -8.78 0.24
C VAL A 229 4.36 -10.19 0.78
N ASP A 230 3.21 -10.77 0.46
CA ASP A 230 2.83 -12.12 0.93
C ASP A 230 3.76 -13.21 0.37
N GLN A 231 4.22 -13.08 -0.89
CA GLN A 231 5.16 -14.02 -1.51
C GLN A 231 6.59 -13.92 -0.95
N ALA A 232 6.97 -12.77 -0.41
CA ALA A 232 8.30 -12.55 0.15
C ALA A 232 8.50 -13.18 1.54
N VAL A 233 7.44 -13.66 2.19
CA VAL A 233 7.52 -14.27 3.51
C VAL A 233 7.99 -15.72 3.39
N PRO A 234 9.11 -16.11 4.01
CA PRO A 234 9.57 -17.49 4.01
C PRO A 234 8.52 -18.43 4.62
N GLY A 235 8.04 -19.40 3.85
CA GLY A 235 7.07 -20.40 4.31
C GLY A 235 5.62 -20.17 3.85
N SER A 236 5.39 -19.33 2.84
CA SER A 236 4.06 -19.16 2.21
C SER A 236 3.69 -20.31 1.24
N ASP A 237 4.59 -21.23 0.95
CA ASP A 237 4.33 -22.41 0.13
C ASP A 237 3.68 -23.51 0.99
N ALA A 238 2.35 -23.48 1.14
CA ALA A 238 1.54 -24.57 1.65
C ALA A 238 0.14 -24.53 1.04
#